data_d9c783e5fea46e4fe54688af5b90c321
#
_entry.id   d9c783e5fea46e4fe54688af5b90c321
#
_cell.length_a   1.000
_cell.length_b   1.000
_cell.length_c   1.000
_cell.angle_alpha   90.00
_cell.angle_beta   90.00
_cell.angle_gamma   90.00
#
_symmetry.space_group_name_H-M   'P 1'
#
loop_
_entity.id
_entity.type
_entity.pdbx_description
1 polymer ?
#
loop_
_entity_poly.entity_id
_entity_poly.type
_entity_poly.pdbx_seq_one_letter_code
_entity_poly.pdbx_strand_id
1 'polypeptide(L)'
;MSNNILPLKHLSLKDLQQRYLRLLEAMSEGVYGLDADGLATFVNPAAERITGWSSEDILGKNIHQFHHHSHADGRPYPDTDCPIYKTRLTGESAHCEHEVFWRKDGSCFPVEYSSTPIEEDGQRLGVVVVFKDISERLVQQQKLQTALLHVERLKEQLVAENHLLKQEIQLQSQQELIGQSDIMAALVERIGQVGPTDACVLIQGESGTGKELIAQALHAASQRKDKPLVKVNCGAIAESLIESELFGHEKGAFTGATQRRLGRFEVADSGTLFLDEIGELTPAAQVKLLRVLQEQEFERVGSSHTVKVDVRIIAATNRDLQKLVELGEFRADLFYRLNVFPLWVPALRQRASDIPLLANYFLAKIQRHIGRYCQGFTPLSLQKMMQYAWPGNVRELYNVIERSLILHSGDGLLMLQLDAELALDKNPPSQSSQPQSLNDAPILDQPESSEVLTSAA
;
A
#
# COMPACT_ATOMS: atom_id res chain seq x y z
N MET A 1 48.63 -12.35 11.13
CA MET A 1 48.38 -10.96 10.70
C MET A 1 49.69 -10.23 10.81
N SER A 2 50.33 -9.92 9.67
CA SER A 2 51.69 -9.37 9.62
C SER A 2 51.68 -7.92 10.07
N ASN A 3 52.47 -7.64 11.11
CA ASN A 3 52.74 -6.28 11.60
C ASN A 3 53.53 -5.51 10.51
N ASN A 4 52.84 -4.71 9.71
CA ASN A 4 53.46 -3.72 8.83
C ASN A 4 53.80 -2.45 9.64
N ILE A 5 54.78 -2.55 10.50
CA ILE A 5 55.41 -1.39 11.12
C ILE A 5 56.55 -0.96 10.17
N LEU A 6 56.40 0.18 9.52
CA LEU A 6 57.46 0.82 8.75
C LEU A 6 58.73 0.96 9.62
N PRO A 7 59.92 0.64 9.11
CA PRO A 7 61.13 0.63 9.92
C PRO A 7 61.49 2.05 10.39
N LEU A 8 61.50 2.25 11.68
CA LEU A 8 61.83 3.49 12.40
C LEU A 8 63.36 3.79 12.42
N LYS A 9 64.10 3.32 11.43
CA LYS A 9 65.55 3.21 11.51
C LYS A 9 66.39 4.50 11.38
N HIS A 10 65.80 5.71 11.27
CA HIS A 10 66.58 6.96 11.14
C HIS A 10 65.91 8.21 11.74
N LEU A 11 65.00 8.08 12.70
CA LEU A 11 64.45 9.25 13.37
C LEU A 11 65.31 9.60 14.59
N SER A 12 65.67 10.89 14.74
CA SER A 12 66.28 11.37 15.96
C SER A 12 65.28 11.28 17.13
N LEU A 13 65.77 11.21 18.37
CA LEU A 13 64.91 11.18 19.57
C LEU A 13 63.93 12.37 19.56
N LYS A 14 64.34 13.51 19.06
CA LYS A 14 63.55 14.74 18.95
C LYS A 14 62.45 14.61 17.89
N ASP A 15 62.72 13.96 16.76
CA ASP A 15 61.71 13.71 15.71
C ASP A 15 60.65 12.72 16.19
N LEU A 16 61.05 11.71 16.95
CA LEU A 16 60.15 10.73 17.54
C LEU A 16 59.21 11.38 18.57
N GLN A 17 59.77 12.22 19.48
CA GLN A 17 58.98 12.98 20.42
C GLN A 17 57.95 13.90 19.76
N GLN A 18 58.37 14.65 18.69
CA GLN A 18 57.48 15.50 17.96
C GLN A 18 56.35 14.71 17.24
N ARG A 19 56.64 13.52 16.76
CA ARG A 19 55.67 12.66 16.12
C ARG A 19 54.61 12.16 17.12
N TYR A 20 55.04 11.73 18.31
CA TYR A 20 54.09 11.31 19.36
C TYR A 20 53.22 12.47 19.85
N LEU A 21 53.77 13.66 20.03
CA LEU A 21 52.98 14.85 20.39
C LEU A 21 51.94 15.16 19.32
N ARG A 22 52.28 15.13 18.01
CA ARG A 22 51.33 15.34 16.92
C ARG A 22 50.22 14.28 16.90
N LEU A 23 50.51 13.03 17.23
CA LEU A 23 49.51 11.98 17.31
C LEU A 23 48.50 12.27 18.44
N LEU A 24 48.98 12.67 19.63
CA LEU A 24 48.15 13.05 20.75
C LEU A 24 47.34 14.33 20.47
N GLU A 25 47.91 15.30 19.74
CA GLU A 25 47.24 16.51 19.27
C GLU A 25 46.11 16.23 18.28
N ALA A 26 46.27 15.22 17.41
CA ALA A 26 45.32 14.85 16.37
C ALA A 26 44.15 14.00 16.89
N MET A 27 44.21 13.50 18.16
CA MET A 27 43.14 12.71 18.75
C MET A 27 41.92 13.58 19.02
N SER A 28 40.72 13.00 18.77
CA SER A 28 39.42 13.61 19.14
C SER A 28 39.02 13.35 20.59
N GLU A 29 39.63 12.33 21.19
CA GLU A 29 39.41 11.93 22.60
C GLU A 29 40.34 12.71 23.52
N GLY A 30 39.81 13.04 24.71
CA GLY A 30 40.63 13.65 25.75
C GLY A 30 41.62 12.63 26.31
N VAL A 31 42.88 13.03 26.41
CA VAL A 31 43.96 12.19 26.98
C VAL A 31 44.72 13.02 27.99
N TYR A 32 44.92 12.44 29.19
CA TYR A 32 45.85 12.97 30.20
C TYR A 32 46.66 11.88 30.86
N GLY A 33 47.84 12.23 31.31
CA GLY A 33 48.76 11.39 32.06
C GLY A 33 48.84 11.86 33.52
N LEU A 34 48.92 10.90 34.42
CA LEU A 34 49.21 11.13 35.86
C LEU A 34 50.53 10.45 36.23
N ASP A 35 51.27 11.07 37.14
CA ASP A 35 52.45 10.42 37.75
C ASP A 35 52.04 9.43 38.88
N ALA A 36 53.04 8.87 39.54
CA ALA A 36 52.84 7.95 40.67
C ALA A 36 52.12 8.58 41.87
N ASP A 37 52.17 9.90 42.04
CA ASP A 37 51.48 10.65 43.10
C ASP A 37 50.09 11.09 42.69
N GLY A 38 49.67 10.89 41.43
CA GLY A 38 48.36 11.25 40.88
C GLY A 38 48.29 12.68 40.37
N LEU A 39 49.43 13.34 40.15
CA LEU A 39 49.51 14.68 39.59
C LEU A 39 49.55 14.62 38.08
N ALA A 40 48.88 15.53 37.42
CA ALA A 40 48.82 15.60 35.97
C ALA A 40 50.19 15.91 35.35
N THR A 41 50.68 15.06 34.48
CA THR A 41 51.97 15.22 33.77
C THR A 41 51.77 15.66 32.29
N PHE A 42 50.62 15.36 31.73
CA PHE A 42 50.30 15.65 30.35
C PHE A 42 48.82 15.80 30.15
N VAL A 43 48.40 16.69 29.25
CA VAL A 43 47.03 16.89 28.78
C VAL A 43 47.06 17.20 27.31
N ASN A 44 46.25 16.52 26.52
CA ASN A 44 46.15 16.83 25.10
C ASN A 44 45.12 17.95 24.78
N PRO A 45 45.22 18.60 23.61
CA PRO A 45 44.27 19.68 23.27
C PRO A 45 42.79 19.27 23.20
N ALA A 46 42.49 18.00 22.98
CA ALA A 46 41.13 17.52 23.01
C ALA A 46 40.56 17.52 24.44
N ALA A 47 41.35 17.12 25.43
CA ALA A 47 40.97 17.17 26.83
C ALA A 47 40.68 18.63 27.29
N GLU A 48 41.51 19.59 26.85
CA GLU A 48 41.30 21.01 27.15
C GLU A 48 39.97 21.49 26.54
N ARG A 49 39.72 21.15 25.26
CA ARG A 49 38.44 21.52 24.58
C ARG A 49 37.21 20.92 25.24
N ILE A 50 37.27 19.65 25.65
CA ILE A 50 36.14 18.91 26.20
C ILE A 50 35.86 19.41 27.64
N THR A 51 36.88 19.60 28.46
CA THR A 51 36.72 19.95 29.88
C THR A 51 36.72 21.46 30.12
N GLY A 52 37.27 22.27 29.21
CA GLY A 52 37.43 23.71 29.37
C GLY A 52 38.59 24.11 30.28
N TRP A 53 39.33 23.14 30.82
CA TRP A 53 40.54 23.37 31.64
C TRP A 53 41.75 23.39 30.74
N SER A 54 42.59 24.42 30.87
CA SER A 54 43.86 24.47 30.15
C SER A 54 44.94 23.59 30.82
N SER A 55 45.97 23.19 30.06
CA SER A 55 47.11 22.50 30.59
C SER A 55 47.81 23.30 31.74
N GLU A 56 47.84 24.64 31.65
CA GLU A 56 48.37 25.51 32.67
C GLU A 56 47.60 25.43 33.99
N ASP A 57 46.26 25.21 33.92
CA ASP A 57 45.39 25.09 35.10
C ASP A 57 45.67 23.79 35.87
N ILE A 58 46.00 22.68 35.23
CA ILE A 58 45.93 21.33 35.80
C ILE A 58 47.27 20.59 35.86
N LEU A 59 48.30 20.97 35.07
CA LEU A 59 49.60 20.31 35.17
C LEU A 59 50.19 20.45 36.58
N GLY A 60 50.73 19.35 37.10
CA GLY A 60 51.28 19.26 38.45
C GLY A 60 50.25 19.29 39.58
N LYS A 61 48.97 19.19 39.28
CA LYS A 61 47.88 19.17 40.26
C LYS A 61 47.11 17.86 40.20
N ASN A 62 46.36 17.56 41.30
CA ASN A 62 45.48 16.39 41.34
C ASN A 62 44.25 16.63 40.45
N ILE A 63 44.18 15.91 39.35
CA ILE A 63 43.17 16.09 38.32
C ILE A 63 41.76 15.72 38.79
N HIS A 64 41.63 14.84 39.79
CA HIS A 64 40.35 14.44 40.39
C HIS A 64 39.57 15.65 40.91
N GLN A 65 40.25 16.63 41.46
CA GLN A 65 39.67 17.85 42.04
C GLN A 65 39.10 18.80 40.98
N PHE A 66 39.45 18.62 39.68
CA PHE A 66 39.05 19.50 38.59
C PHE A 66 37.83 18.98 37.85
N HIS A 67 37.80 17.72 37.49
CA HIS A 67 36.72 17.21 36.63
C HIS A 67 36.08 15.90 37.12
N HIS A 68 36.54 15.29 38.22
CA HIS A 68 35.96 14.02 38.69
C HIS A 68 35.60 14.06 40.22
N HIS A 69 35.40 15.23 40.77
CA HIS A 69 35.18 15.49 42.18
C HIS A 69 33.80 15.20 42.73
N SER A 70 32.80 15.06 41.83
CA SER A 70 31.39 14.88 42.25
C SER A 70 30.64 13.98 41.28
N HIS A 71 29.63 13.27 41.78
CA HIS A 71 28.65 12.55 41.01
C HIS A 71 27.73 13.52 40.23
N ALA A 72 26.91 12.99 39.30
CA ALA A 72 25.97 13.78 38.52
C ALA A 72 24.91 14.53 39.35
N ASP A 73 24.62 14.03 40.57
CA ASP A 73 23.68 14.64 41.51
C ASP A 73 24.35 15.68 42.47
N GLY A 74 25.64 15.98 42.25
CA GLY A 74 26.40 16.94 43.01
C GLY A 74 26.97 16.43 44.33
N ARG A 75 26.74 15.16 44.70
CA ARG A 75 27.39 14.58 45.90
C ARG A 75 28.90 14.43 45.68
N PRO A 76 29.72 14.69 46.69
CA PRO A 76 31.17 14.51 46.60
C PRO A 76 31.53 13.09 46.15
N TYR A 77 32.51 12.98 45.25
CA TYR A 77 33.06 11.70 44.83
C TYR A 77 34.46 11.54 45.42
N PRO A 78 34.63 10.65 46.41
CA PRO A 78 35.93 10.46 47.06
C PRO A 78 36.98 9.87 46.12
N ASP A 79 38.22 10.32 46.23
CA ASP A 79 39.37 9.79 45.46
C ASP A 79 39.48 8.27 45.58
N THR A 80 39.21 7.72 46.76
CA THR A 80 39.30 6.28 47.07
C THR A 80 38.29 5.44 46.26
N ASP A 81 37.20 6.02 45.85
CA ASP A 81 36.16 5.35 45.09
C ASP A 81 36.40 5.44 43.56
N CYS A 82 37.20 6.43 43.14
CA CYS A 82 37.50 6.71 41.74
C CYS A 82 38.28 5.55 41.08
N PRO A 83 37.78 4.98 39.95
CA PRO A 83 38.49 3.92 39.25
C PRO A 83 39.88 4.32 38.75
N ILE A 84 40.07 5.59 38.38
CA ILE A 84 41.39 6.12 37.96
C ILE A 84 42.41 6.08 39.13
N TYR A 85 41.94 6.45 40.29
CA TYR A 85 42.76 6.35 41.51
C TYR A 85 43.09 4.88 41.85
N LYS A 86 42.10 3.97 41.73
CA LYS A 86 42.32 2.54 41.94
C LYS A 86 43.32 1.97 40.94
N THR A 87 43.21 2.31 39.64
CA THR A 87 44.21 1.92 38.59
C THR A 87 45.61 2.30 39.02
N ARG A 88 45.82 3.50 39.56
CA ARG A 88 47.11 3.96 40.09
C ARG A 88 47.65 3.10 41.22
N LEU A 89 46.77 2.72 42.16
CA LEU A 89 47.17 1.94 43.34
C LEU A 89 47.35 0.46 43.04
N THR A 90 46.43 -0.15 42.28
CA THR A 90 46.41 -1.60 42.05
C THR A 90 47.25 -2.02 40.82
N GLY A 91 47.42 -1.13 39.84
CA GLY A 91 48.00 -1.48 38.54
C GLY A 91 47.04 -2.20 37.59
N GLU A 92 45.76 -2.27 37.94
CA GLU A 92 44.71 -2.87 37.08
C GLU A 92 44.07 -1.79 36.23
N SER A 93 43.93 -2.02 34.94
CA SER A 93 43.21 -1.10 34.04
C SER A 93 41.73 -1.08 34.36
N ALA A 94 41.09 0.08 34.26
CA ALA A 94 39.66 0.24 34.42
C ALA A 94 39.03 0.87 33.18
N HIS A 95 37.76 0.50 32.93
CA HIS A 95 36.91 1.09 31.90
C HIS A 95 35.55 1.44 32.49
N CYS A 96 35.08 2.66 32.26
CA CYS A 96 33.82 3.18 32.81
C CYS A 96 33.01 3.88 31.73
N GLU A 97 31.68 3.60 31.69
CA GLU A 97 30.73 4.14 30.67
C GLU A 97 29.60 4.97 31.30
N HIS A 98 29.50 5.02 32.66
CA HIS A 98 28.32 5.57 33.35
C HIS A 98 28.66 6.66 34.39
N GLU A 99 29.78 7.31 34.22
CA GLU A 99 30.22 8.39 35.08
C GLU A 99 30.08 9.75 34.39
N VAL A 100 30.32 10.81 35.16
CA VAL A 100 30.31 12.18 34.66
C VAL A 100 31.64 12.87 34.98
N PHE A 101 32.08 13.69 34.04
CA PHE A 101 33.14 14.64 34.29
C PHE A 101 32.58 16.06 34.31
N TRP A 102 33.25 16.94 35.08
CA TRP A 102 32.87 18.34 35.27
C TRP A 102 33.77 19.24 34.42
N ARG A 103 33.14 20.24 33.82
CA ARG A 103 33.88 21.28 33.07
C ARG A 103 34.21 22.46 33.97
N LYS A 104 35.12 23.31 33.49
CA LYS A 104 35.53 24.55 34.19
C LYS A 104 34.39 25.51 34.43
N ASP A 105 33.36 25.49 33.59
CA ASP A 105 32.15 26.32 33.69
C ASP A 105 31.13 25.78 34.72
N GLY A 106 31.42 24.66 35.36
CA GLY A 106 30.55 24.03 36.36
C GLY A 106 29.46 23.12 35.75
N SER A 107 29.43 22.92 34.45
CA SER A 107 28.58 21.91 33.82
C SER A 107 29.22 20.52 33.91
N CYS A 108 28.38 19.46 33.99
CA CYS A 108 28.85 18.08 33.90
C CYS A 108 28.41 17.45 32.58
N PHE A 109 29.16 16.46 32.13
CA PHE A 109 28.83 15.68 30.91
C PHE A 109 29.08 14.18 31.19
N PRO A 110 28.26 13.29 30.60
CA PRO A 110 28.48 11.86 30.64
C PRO A 110 29.75 11.50 29.89
N VAL A 111 30.56 10.68 30.49
CA VAL A 111 31.87 10.31 30.00
C VAL A 111 32.04 8.81 29.90
N GLU A 112 32.64 8.37 28.83
CA GLU A 112 33.22 7.05 28.66
C GLU A 112 34.75 7.20 28.77
N TYR A 113 35.39 6.48 29.68
CA TYR A 113 36.83 6.57 29.83
C TYR A 113 37.48 5.23 30.17
N SER A 114 38.78 5.14 29.82
CA SER A 114 39.66 4.05 30.23
C SER A 114 40.87 4.61 30.94
N SER A 115 41.27 3.96 32.03
CA SER A 115 42.52 4.26 32.75
C SER A 115 43.44 3.06 32.68
N THR A 116 44.71 3.28 32.25
CA THR A 116 45.70 2.24 32.04
C THR A 116 46.99 2.62 32.77
N PRO A 117 47.58 1.72 33.59
CA PRO A 117 48.84 2.01 34.28
C PRO A 117 50.00 2.12 33.29
N ILE A 118 50.94 3.00 33.57
CA ILE A 118 52.25 3.09 32.89
C ILE A 118 53.29 2.41 33.80
N GLU A 119 53.90 1.36 33.29
CA GLU A 119 54.95 0.59 34.03
C GLU A 119 56.21 0.51 33.19
N GLU A 120 57.36 0.67 33.86
CA GLU A 120 58.70 0.49 33.28
C GLU A 120 59.57 -0.28 34.29
N ASP A 121 60.20 -1.36 33.83
CA ASP A 121 61.04 -2.25 34.66
C ASP A 121 60.41 -2.73 35.97
N GLY A 122 59.06 -2.92 35.97
CA GLY A 122 58.30 -3.34 37.14
C GLY A 122 58.00 -2.22 38.17
N GLN A 123 58.34 -0.98 37.85
CA GLN A 123 57.96 0.20 38.63
C GLN A 123 56.79 0.92 37.94
N ARG A 124 55.81 1.32 38.71
CA ARG A 124 54.69 2.13 38.22
C ARG A 124 55.13 3.58 38.12
N LEU A 125 55.06 4.10 36.92
CA LEU A 125 55.39 5.49 36.63
C LEU A 125 54.18 6.41 36.69
N GLY A 126 52.95 5.85 36.48
CA GLY A 126 51.76 6.64 36.46
C GLY A 126 50.57 5.95 35.79
N VAL A 127 49.63 6.73 35.34
CA VAL A 127 48.42 6.28 34.65
C VAL A 127 48.14 7.14 33.43
N VAL A 128 47.75 6.54 32.33
CA VAL A 128 47.11 7.25 31.18
C VAL A 128 45.63 7.08 31.23
N VAL A 129 44.88 8.18 31.07
CA VAL A 129 43.42 8.20 30.99
C VAL A 129 43.03 8.71 29.61
N VAL A 130 42.23 7.95 28.91
CA VAL A 130 41.56 8.33 27.64
C VAL A 130 40.07 8.43 27.89
N PHE A 131 39.49 9.55 27.54
CA PHE A 131 38.07 9.79 27.79
C PHE A 131 37.36 10.46 26.60
N LYS A 132 36.05 10.23 26.52
CA LYS A 132 35.18 10.73 25.49
C LYS A 132 33.88 11.27 26.06
N ASP A 133 33.46 12.46 25.61
CA ASP A 133 32.12 12.98 25.87
C ASP A 133 31.10 12.19 25.05
N ILE A 134 30.16 11.53 25.72
CA ILE A 134 29.14 10.70 25.08
C ILE A 134 27.76 11.36 25.07
N SER A 135 27.67 12.65 25.39
CA SER A 135 26.40 13.40 25.44
C SER A 135 25.63 13.30 24.14
N GLU A 136 26.28 13.53 23.00
CA GLU A 136 25.65 13.47 21.68
C GLU A 136 25.18 12.05 21.33
N ARG A 137 26.00 11.03 21.65
CA ARG A 137 25.64 9.62 21.44
C ARG A 137 24.38 9.24 22.20
N LEU A 138 24.27 9.63 23.47
CA LEU A 138 23.11 9.34 24.31
C LEU A 138 21.85 10.05 23.82
N VAL A 139 21.94 11.31 23.38
CA VAL A 139 20.81 12.05 22.81
C VAL A 139 20.32 11.39 21.51
N GLN A 140 21.23 10.98 20.62
CA GLN A 140 20.87 10.29 19.39
C GLN A 140 20.22 8.93 19.67
N GLN A 141 20.76 8.17 20.62
CA GLN A 141 20.21 6.88 21.03
C GLN A 141 18.79 7.03 21.60
N GLN A 142 18.55 8.04 22.43
CA GLN A 142 17.23 8.31 22.99
C GLN A 142 16.22 8.73 21.91
N LYS A 143 16.63 9.56 20.95
CA LYS A 143 15.79 9.94 19.80
C LYS A 143 15.40 8.72 18.95
N LEU A 144 16.37 7.84 18.67
CA LEU A 144 16.12 6.61 17.91
C LEU A 144 15.14 5.69 18.64
N GLN A 145 15.32 5.50 19.94
CA GLN A 145 14.43 4.67 20.75
C GLN A 145 13.00 5.21 20.78
N THR A 146 12.86 6.53 20.94
CA THR A 146 11.55 7.20 20.89
C THR A 146 10.89 7.04 19.50
N ALA A 147 11.65 7.18 18.43
CA ALA A 147 11.15 6.99 17.06
C ALA A 147 10.69 5.54 16.81
N LEU A 148 11.44 4.55 17.30
CA LEU A 148 11.06 3.12 17.19
C LEU A 148 9.75 2.83 17.92
N LEU A 149 9.57 3.31 19.14
CA LEU A 149 8.32 3.16 19.90
C LEU A 149 7.14 3.83 19.18
N HIS A 150 7.37 4.98 18.55
CA HIS A 150 6.34 5.65 17.76
C HIS A 150 5.92 4.85 16.53
N VAL A 151 6.88 4.26 15.81
CA VAL A 151 6.61 3.40 14.63
C VAL A 151 5.83 2.14 15.03
N GLU A 152 6.21 1.51 16.15
CA GLU A 152 5.46 0.34 16.66
C GLU A 152 4.02 0.69 16.99
N ARG A 153 3.79 1.81 17.67
CA ARG A 153 2.44 2.27 17.99
C ARG A 153 1.59 2.55 16.74
N LEU A 154 2.16 3.21 15.73
CA LEU A 154 1.47 3.46 14.46
C LEU A 154 1.14 2.16 13.72
N LYS A 155 2.03 1.17 13.74
CA LYS A 155 1.79 -0.15 13.17
C LYS A 155 0.61 -0.86 13.85
N GLU A 156 0.55 -0.85 15.19
CA GLU A 156 -0.57 -1.44 15.94
C GLU A 156 -1.89 -0.75 15.63
N GLN A 157 -1.91 0.58 15.54
CA GLN A 157 -3.09 1.36 15.16
C GLN A 157 -3.56 1.00 13.74
N LEU A 158 -2.65 0.92 12.77
CA LEU A 158 -2.96 0.51 11.40
C LEU A 158 -3.52 -0.91 11.31
N VAL A 159 -2.99 -1.84 12.09
CA VAL A 159 -3.49 -3.23 12.14
C VAL A 159 -4.91 -3.26 12.71
N ALA A 160 -5.17 -2.53 13.79
CA ALA A 160 -6.50 -2.46 14.41
C ALA A 160 -7.53 -1.81 13.45
N GLU A 161 -7.17 -0.71 12.80
CA GLU A 161 -8.03 -0.02 11.83
C GLU A 161 -8.33 -0.91 10.61
N ASN A 162 -7.31 -1.58 10.05
CA ASN A 162 -7.50 -2.56 8.97
C ASN A 162 -8.42 -3.72 9.38
N HIS A 163 -8.33 -4.18 10.64
CA HIS A 163 -9.20 -5.24 11.14
C HIS A 163 -10.65 -4.78 11.22
N LEU A 164 -10.90 -3.58 11.74
CA LEU A 164 -12.24 -2.99 11.79
C LEU A 164 -12.83 -2.77 10.40
N LEU A 165 -12.05 -2.19 9.48
CA LEU A 165 -12.48 -2.00 8.08
C LEU A 165 -12.79 -3.33 7.39
N LYS A 166 -12.00 -4.37 7.63
CA LYS A 166 -12.29 -5.72 7.10
C LYS A 166 -13.58 -6.30 7.68
N GLN A 167 -13.85 -6.10 8.96
CA GLN A 167 -15.10 -6.55 9.58
C GLN A 167 -16.31 -5.80 9.02
N GLU A 168 -16.22 -4.47 8.84
CA GLU A 168 -17.28 -3.69 8.20
C GLU A 168 -17.54 -4.11 6.75
N ILE A 169 -16.47 -4.34 5.97
CA ILE A 169 -16.58 -4.87 4.59
C ILE A 169 -17.21 -6.27 4.60
N GLN A 170 -16.84 -7.15 5.53
CA GLN A 170 -17.44 -8.48 5.65
C GLN A 170 -18.93 -8.42 6.02
N LEU A 171 -19.32 -7.53 6.92
CA LEU A 171 -20.74 -7.33 7.28
C LEU A 171 -21.55 -6.76 6.11
N GLN A 172 -20.96 -5.89 5.29
CA GLN A 172 -21.57 -5.37 4.07
C GLN A 172 -21.56 -6.39 2.91
N SER A 173 -20.60 -7.30 2.88
CA SER A 173 -20.38 -8.27 1.79
C SER A 173 -21.07 -9.62 2.01
N GLN A 174 -21.85 -9.82 3.06
CA GLN A 174 -22.78 -10.98 3.18
C GLN A 174 -23.95 -10.84 2.18
N GLN A 175 -23.61 -10.62 0.91
CA GLN A 175 -24.56 -10.79 -0.18
C GLN A 175 -24.47 -12.25 -0.61
N GLU A 176 -25.35 -13.07 -0.01
CA GLU A 176 -25.50 -14.46 -0.41
C GLU A 176 -25.98 -14.58 -1.86
N LEU A 177 -25.47 -15.59 -2.56
CA LEU A 177 -26.01 -15.99 -3.85
C LEU A 177 -27.41 -16.55 -3.64
N ILE A 178 -28.42 -15.73 -3.99
CA ILE A 178 -29.83 -16.10 -3.82
C ILE A 178 -30.35 -16.66 -5.13
N GLY A 179 -30.84 -17.88 -5.10
CA GLY A 179 -31.46 -18.58 -6.22
C GLY A 179 -31.67 -20.04 -5.88
N GLN A 180 -32.81 -20.61 -6.28
CA GLN A 180 -33.19 -22.00 -6.07
C GLN A 180 -33.49 -22.72 -7.39
N SER A 181 -33.39 -22.01 -8.53
CA SER A 181 -33.56 -22.61 -9.86
C SER A 181 -32.44 -23.61 -10.16
N ASP A 182 -32.75 -24.66 -10.91
CA ASP A 182 -31.79 -25.69 -11.33
C ASP A 182 -30.56 -25.09 -12.04
N ILE A 183 -30.76 -24.02 -12.79
CA ILE A 183 -29.69 -23.34 -13.53
C ILE A 183 -28.74 -22.61 -12.56
N MET A 184 -29.24 -22.06 -11.44
CA MET A 184 -28.41 -21.48 -10.39
C MET A 184 -27.72 -22.54 -9.55
N ALA A 185 -28.38 -23.66 -9.26
CA ALA A 185 -27.78 -24.80 -8.58
C ALA A 185 -26.60 -25.36 -9.37
N ALA A 186 -26.74 -25.56 -10.68
CA ALA A 186 -25.65 -25.97 -11.56
C ALA A 186 -24.49 -24.95 -11.60
N LEU A 187 -24.79 -23.65 -11.57
CA LEU A 187 -23.76 -22.60 -11.50
C LEU A 187 -22.98 -22.67 -10.17
N VAL A 188 -23.67 -22.85 -9.03
CA VAL A 188 -23.05 -23.00 -7.71
C VAL A 188 -22.17 -24.26 -7.66
N GLU A 189 -22.62 -25.37 -8.23
CA GLU A 189 -21.82 -26.58 -8.34
C GLU A 189 -20.51 -26.34 -9.11
N ARG A 190 -20.57 -25.65 -10.25
CA ARG A 190 -19.39 -25.30 -11.05
C ARG A 190 -18.45 -24.36 -10.30
N ILE A 191 -19.00 -23.42 -9.52
CA ILE A 191 -18.19 -22.56 -8.63
C ILE A 191 -17.44 -23.42 -7.60
N GLY A 192 -18.11 -24.42 -7.01
CA GLY A 192 -17.49 -25.36 -6.07
C GLY A 192 -16.36 -26.19 -6.70
N GLN A 193 -16.50 -26.57 -7.98
CA GLN A 193 -15.48 -27.34 -8.71
C GLN A 193 -14.24 -26.50 -9.02
N VAL A 194 -14.39 -25.25 -9.51
CA VAL A 194 -13.27 -24.41 -9.93
C VAL A 194 -12.71 -23.56 -8.78
N GLY A 195 -13.52 -23.29 -7.74
CA GLY A 195 -13.14 -22.46 -6.60
C GLY A 195 -11.77 -22.81 -6.00
N PRO A 196 -11.50 -24.09 -5.64
CA PRO A 196 -10.26 -24.50 -5.02
C PRO A 196 -9.01 -24.43 -5.92
N THR A 197 -9.17 -24.21 -7.23
CA THR A 197 -8.08 -24.14 -8.20
C THR A 197 -7.60 -22.68 -8.40
N ASP A 198 -6.38 -22.52 -8.91
CA ASP A 198 -5.85 -21.21 -9.35
C ASP A 198 -6.17 -20.89 -10.83
N ALA A 199 -7.04 -21.68 -11.49
CA ALA A 199 -7.42 -21.45 -12.86
C ALA A 199 -8.04 -20.07 -13.05
N CYS A 200 -7.72 -19.43 -14.20
CA CYS A 200 -8.38 -18.21 -14.62
C CYS A 200 -9.86 -18.52 -14.95
N VAL A 201 -10.77 -17.70 -14.40
CA VAL A 201 -12.21 -17.86 -14.61
C VAL A 201 -12.75 -16.66 -15.38
N LEU A 202 -13.45 -16.91 -16.49
CA LEU A 202 -14.14 -15.90 -17.26
C LEU A 202 -15.65 -15.97 -16.99
N ILE A 203 -16.18 -14.95 -16.29
CA ILE A 203 -17.60 -14.83 -15.98
C ILE A 203 -18.29 -14.04 -17.09
N GLN A 204 -19.22 -14.66 -17.78
CA GLN A 204 -19.98 -14.04 -18.83
C GLN A 204 -21.46 -13.91 -18.46
N GLY A 205 -22.10 -12.83 -18.88
CA GLY A 205 -23.52 -12.61 -18.60
C GLY A 205 -23.90 -11.14 -18.75
N GLU A 206 -25.18 -10.90 -18.92
CA GLU A 206 -25.72 -9.55 -19.10
C GLU A 206 -25.40 -8.61 -17.95
N SER A 207 -25.51 -7.29 -18.19
CA SER A 207 -25.34 -6.30 -17.13
C SER A 207 -26.41 -6.52 -16.04
N GLY A 208 -26.01 -6.37 -14.77
CA GLY A 208 -26.92 -6.49 -13.63
C GLY A 208 -27.30 -7.92 -13.23
N THR A 209 -26.68 -8.96 -13.79
CA THR A 209 -26.96 -10.38 -13.43
C THR A 209 -26.33 -10.81 -12.11
N GLY A 210 -25.35 -10.03 -11.57
CA GLY A 210 -24.64 -10.34 -10.33
C GLY A 210 -23.26 -11.00 -10.52
N LYS A 211 -22.55 -10.74 -11.62
CA LYS A 211 -21.21 -11.27 -11.91
C LYS A 211 -20.22 -11.04 -10.77
N GLU A 212 -20.31 -9.90 -10.09
CA GLU A 212 -19.45 -9.58 -8.94
C GLU A 212 -19.68 -10.53 -7.76
N LEU A 213 -20.93 -10.93 -7.51
CA LEU A 213 -21.26 -11.92 -6.45
C LEU A 213 -20.68 -13.29 -6.78
N ILE A 214 -20.69 -13.68 -8.05
CA ILE A 214 -20.04 -14.92 -8.50
C ILE A 214 -18.53 -14.86 -8.27
N ALA A 215 -17.87 -13.72 -8.54
CA ALA A 215 -16.45 -13.54 -8.26
C ALA A 215 -16.14 -13.64 -6.76
N GLN A 216 -16.99 -13.06 -5.91
CA GLN A 216 -16.87 -13.19 -4.46
C GLN A 216 -17.04 -14.65 -3.99
N ALA A 217 -18.02 -15.38 -4.54
CA ALA A 217 -18.25 -16.78 -4.23
C ALA A 217 -17.06 -17.67 -4.65
N LEU A 218 -16.47 -17.41 -5.84
CA LEU A 218 -15.27 -18.08 -6.32
C LEU A 218 -14.07 -17.84 -5.40
N HIS A 219 -13.90 -16.61 -4.96
CA HIS A 219 -12.83 -16.27 -4.02
C HIS A 219 -13.04 -16.93 -2.66
N ALA A 220 -14.25 -16.89 -2.12
CA ALA A 220 -14.61 -17.54 -0.85
C ALA A 220 -14.42 -19.07 -0.88
N ALA A 221 -14.64 -19.72 -2.05
CA ALA A 221 -14.42 -21.15 -2.25
C ALA A 221 -12.93 -21.50 -2.54
N SER A 222 -12.04 -20.50 -2.62
CA SER A 222 -10.64 -20.70 -3.00
C SER A 222 -9.72 -20.96 -1.80
N GLN A 223 -8.50 -21.43 -2.08
CA GLN A 223 -7.41 -21.50 -1.09
C GLN A 223 -6.92 -20.11 -0.66
N ARG A 224 -7.29 -19.05 -1.42
CA ARG A 224 -6.91 -17.65 -1.16
C ARG A 224 -8.03 -16.86 -0.44
N LYS A 225 -9.03 -17.51 0.15
CA LYS A 225 -10.20 -16.89 0.81
C LYS A 225 -9.84 -15.88 1.91
N ASP A 226 -8.70 -16.10 2.59
CA ASP A 226 -8.20 -15.22 3.67
C ASP A 226 -7.23 -14.13 3.15
N LYS A 227 -6.97 -14.12 1.83
CA LYS A 227 -6.13 -13.15 1.14
C LYS A 227 -6.98 -12.03 0.51
N PRO A 228 -6.38 -10.93 0.05
CA PRO A 228 -7.16 -9.84 -0.52
C PRO A 228 -7.88 -10.25 -1.81
N LEU A 229 -9.15 -9.83 -1.94
CA LEU A 229 -9.90 -9.77 -3.20
C LEU A 229 -9.92 -8.33 -3.68
N VAL A 230 -9.07 -7.99 -4.64
CA VAL A 230 -9.03 -6.66 -5.24
C VAL A 230 -9.99 -6.61 -6.42
N LYS A 231 -10.92 -5.66 -6.41
CA LYS A 231 -11.93 -5.49 -7.47
C LYS A 231 -11.60 -4.28 -8.31
N VAL A 232 -11.66 -4.43 -9.63
CA VAL A 232 -11.43 -3.35 -10.59
C VAL A 232 -12.51 -3.43 -11.68
N ASN A 233 -13.24 -2.34 -11.88
CA ASN A 233 -14.12 -2.18 -13.04
C ASN A 233 -13.34 -1.43 -14.12
N CYS A 234 -13.01 -2.12 -15.22
CA CYS A 234 -12.22 -1.55 -16.33
C CYS A 234 -12.97 -0.48 -17.09
N GLY A 235 -14.29 -0.58 -17.19
CA GLY A 235 -15.12 0.42 -17.87
C GLY A 235 -15.35 1.72 -17.07
N ALA A 236 -15.12 1.68 -15.75
CA ALA A 236 -15.25 2.88 -14.89
C ALA A 236 -13.98 3.74 -14.85
N ILE A 237 -12.86 3.26 -15.40
CA ILE A 237 -11.57 3.95 -15.41
C ILE A 237 -11.37 4.59 -16.78
N ALA A 238 -10.94 5.85 -16.82
CA ALA A 238 -10.58 6.51 -18.06
C ALA A 238 -9.48 5.71 -18.82
N GLU A 239 -9.61 5.54 -20.12
CA GLU A 239 -8.69 4.77 -20.96
C GLU A 239 -7.21 5.14 -20.74
N SER A 240 -6.91 6.43 -20.58
CA SER A 240 -5.56 6.94 -20.35
C SER A 240 -4.97 6.57 -18.97
N LEU A 241 -5.81 6.16 -18.03
CA LEU A 241 -5.39 5.83 -16.65
C LEU A 241 -5.41 4.34 -16.34
N ILE A 242 -6.04 3.52 -17.22
CA ILE A 242 -6.24 2.10 -16.94
C ILE A 242 -4.92 1.34 -16.74
N GLU A 243 -3.90 1.62 -17.54
CA GLU A 243 -2.58 1.00 -17.35
C GLU A 243 -1.94 1.41 -16.02
N SER A 244 -2.02 2.70 -15.70
CA SER A 244 -1.49 3.23 -14.44
C SER A 244 -2.20 2.67 -13.21
N GLU A 245 -3.52 2.48 -13.25
CA GLU A 245 -4.27 1.88 -12.15
C GLU A 245 -3.97 0.38 -12.02
N LEU A 246 -3.91 -0.37 -13.11
CA LEU A 246 -3.66 -1.81 -13.09
C LEU A 246 -2.21 -2.15 -12.71
N PHE A 247 -1.24 -1.51 -13.37
CA PHE A 247 0.19 -1.88 -13.29
C PHE A 247 1.02 -0.91 -12.45
N GLY A 248 0.44 0.23 -12.02
CA GLY A 248 1.18 1.26 -11.28
C GLY A 248 2.08 2.11 -12.18
N HIS A 249 2.65 3.16 -11.62
CA HIS A 249 3.56 4.05 -12.34
C HIS A 249 4.70 4.54 -11.45
N GLU A 250 5.82 4.85 -12.08
CA GLU A 250 6.94 5.56 -11.45
C GLU A 250 6.75 7.08 -11.54
N LYS A 251 7.44 7.80 -10.67
CA LYS A 251 7.45 9.27 -10.71
C LYS A 251 7.93 9.77 -12.07
N GLY A 252 7.16 10.65 -12.70
CA GLY A 252 7.48 11.22 -14.02
C GLY A 252 7.04 10.38 -15.22
N ALA A 253 6.30 9.30 -15.04
CA ALA A 253 5.84 8.43 -16.13
C ALA A 253 4.90 9.12 -17.13
N PHE A 254 4.14 10.12 -16.67
CA PHE A 254 3.26 10.98 -17.50
C PHE A 254 3.04 12.32 -16.82
N THR A 255 2.43 13.28 -17.53
CA THR A 255 2.10 14.61 -16.98
C THR A 255 1.11 14.46 -15.83
N GLY A 256 1.56 14.73 -14.59
CA GLY A 256 0.78 14.52 -13.35
C GLY A 256 1.28 13.38 -12.46
N ALA A 257 2.21 12.55 -12.90
CA ALA A 257 2.83 11.51 -12.07
C ALA A 257 3.88 12.11 -11.09
N THR A 258 3.42 12.78 -10.05
CA THR A 258 4.28 13.46 -9.06
C THR A 258 4.98 12.50 -8.10
N GLN A 259 4.38 11.33 -7.86
CA GLN A 259 4.87 10.29 -6.96
C GLN A 259 4.70 8.91 -7.60
N ARG A 260 5.47 7.94 -7.12
CA ARG A 260 5.28 6.51 -7.47
C ARG A 260 3.97 6.02 -6.86
N ARG A 261 3.21 5.22 -7.63
CA ARG A 261 1.98 4.57 -7.15
C ARG A 261 1.98 3.08 -7.49
N LEU A 262 1.61 2.26 -6.51
CA LEU A 262 1.45 0.81 -6.69
C LEU A 262 0.23 0.51 -7.55
N GLY A 263 0.35 -0.47 -8.44
CA GLY A 263 -0.76 -0.97 -9.26
C GLY A 263 -1.65 -1.96 -8.52
N ARG A 264 -2.85 -2.22 -9.10
CA ARG A 264 -3.81 -3.20 -8.53
C ARG A 264 -3.24 -4.61 -8.50
N PHE A 265 -2.37 -4.98 -9.43
CA PHE A 265 -1.66 -6.25 -9.42
C PHE A 265 -0.73 -6.39 -8.22
N GLU A 266 0.01 -5.35 -7.86
CA GLU A 266 0.86 -5.35 -6.66
C GLU A 266 0.04 -5.44 -5.36
N VAL A 267 -1.11 -4.73 -5.32
CA VAL A 267 -2.03 -4.77 -4.16
C VAL A 267 -2.69 -6.13 -4.00
N ALA A 268 -2.92 -6.86 -5.13
CA ALA A 268 -3.54 -8.18 -5.15
C ALA A 268 -2.53 -9.33 -4.95
N ASP A 269 -1.26 -9.03 -4.76
CA ASP A 269 -0.22 -10.06 -4.63
C ASP A 269 -0.56 -11.09 -3.56
N SER A 270 -0.33 -12.36 -3.87
CA SER A 270 -0.73 -13.55 -3.09
C SER A 270 -2.26 -13.71 -2.92
N GLY A 271 -3.08 -12.88 -3.56
CA GLY A 271 -4.54 -12.86 -3.45
C GLY A 271 -5.26 -13.12 -4.76
N THR A 272 -6.39 -12.44 -4.96
CA THR A 272 -7.23 -12.55 -6.15
C THR A 272 -7.52 -11.16 -6.71
N LEU A 273 -7.38 -11.00 -8.03
CA LEU A 273 -7.79 -9.80 -8.76
C LEU A 273 -9.04 -10.10 -9.59
N PHE A 274 -10.11 -9.36 -9.32
CA PHE A 274 -11.34 -9.40 -10.11
C PHE A 274 -11.36 -8.22 -11.07
N LEU A 275 -11.38 -8.52 -12.38
CA LEU A 275 -11.44 -7.56 -13.47
C LEU A 275 -12.85 -7.58 -14.07
N ASP A 276 -13.69 -6.60 -13.74
CA ASP A 276 -15.01 -6.45 -14.34
C ASP A 276 -14.91 -5.63 -15.64
N GLU A 277 -15.81 -5.92 -16.58
CA GLU A 277 -15.85 -5.28 -17.89
C GLU A 277 -14.53 -5.38 -18.67
N ILE A 278 -13.92 -6.59 -18.67
CA ILE A 278 -12.61 -6.85 -19.29
C ILE A 278 -12.56 -6.49 -20.79
N GLY A 279 -13.70 -6.50 -21.46
CA GLY A 279 -13.82 -6.11 -22.87
C GLY A 279 -13.60 -4.62 -23.14
N GLU A 280 -13.46 -3.79 -22.11
CA GLU A 280 -13.19 -2.35 -22.21
C GLU A 280 -11.69 -2.01 -22.07
N LEU A 281 -10.82 -3.03 -22.00
CA LEU A 281 -9.38 -2.80 -21.91
C LEU A 281 -8.80 -2.25 -23.21
N THR A 282 -7.92 -1.25 -23.07
CA THR A 282 -7.13 -0.72 -24.20
C THR A 282 -6.17 -1.79 -24.75
N PRO A 283 -5.80 -1.74 -26.04
CA PRO A 283 -4.85 -2.68 -26.62
C PRO A 283 -3.52 -2.77 -25.87
N ALA A 284 -3.01 -1.67 -25.33
CA ALA A 284 -1.80 -1.63 -24.55
C ALA A 284 -1.96 -2.37 -23.20
N ALA A 285 -3.08 -2.16 -22.51
CA ALA A 285 -3.39 -2.89 -21.28
C ALA A 285 -3.58 -4.39 -21.52
N GLN A 286 -4.16 -4.79 -22.67
CA GLN A 286 -4.32 -6.20 -23.06
C GLN A 286 -2.95 -6.90 -23.20
N VAL A 287 -1.95 -6.24 -23.78
CA VAL A 287 -0.59 -6.78 -23.94
C VAL A 287 0.07 -7.02 -22.57
N LYS A 288 -0.03 -6.05 -21.67
CA LYS A 288 0.54 -6.20 -20.33
C LYS A 288 -0.18 -7.27 -19.51
N LEU A 289 -1.52 -7.33 -19.60
CA LEU A 289 -2.30 -8.36 -18.93
C LEU A 289 -1.93 -9.76 -19.42
N LEU A 290 -1.68 -9.94 -20.70
CA LEU A 290 -1.22 -11.21 -21.26
C LEU A 290 0.12 -11.65 -20.64
N ARG A 291 1.07 -10.74 -20.47
CA ARG A 291 2.33 -11.03 -19.81
C ARG A 291 2.12 -11.49 -18.37
N VAL A 292 1.27 -10.80 -17.61
CA VAL A 292 0.96 -11.22 -16.23
C VAL A 292 0.35 -12.63 -16.19
N LEU A 293 -0.56 -12.94 -17.12
CA LEU A 293 -1.21 -14.27 -17.20
C LEU A 293 -0.24 -15.39 -17.59
N GLN A 294 0.84 -15.08 -18.33
CA GLN A 294 1.80 -16.06 -18.84
C GLN A 294 3.03 -16.22 -17.92
N GLU A 295 3.58 -15.08 -17.47
CA GLU A 295 4.89 -14.99 -16.84
C GLU A 295 4.80 -14.60 -15.37
N GLN A 296 3.61 -14.20 -14.87
CA GLN A 296 3.38 -13.68 -13.51
C GLN A 296 4.25 -12.46 -13.19
N GLU A 297 4.56 -11.66 -14.21
CA GLU A 297 5.36 -10.46 -14.09
C GLU A 297 4.92 -9.34 -15.03
N PHE A 298 5.26 -8.10 -14.68
CA PHE A 298 4.97 -6.91 -15.49
C PHE A 298 5.95 -5.78 -15.17
N GLU A 299 5.87 -4.71 -15.98
CA GLU A 299 6.62 -3.48 -15.77
C GLU A 299 5.65 -2.33 -15.48
N ARG A 300 5.97 -1.48 -14.49
CA ARG A 300 5.20 -0.27 -14.21
C ARG A 300 5.27 0.70 -15.38
N VAL A 301 4.28 1.57 -15.49
CA VAL A 301 4.31 2.63 -16.50
C VAL A 301 5.49 3.56 -16.21
N GLY A 302 6.33 3.77 -17.25
CA GLY A 302 7.55 4.59 -17.12
C GLY A 302 8.75 3.90 -16.49
N SER A 303 8.73 2.55 -16.34
CA SER A 303 9.83 1.76 -15.82
C SER A 303 10.10 0.53 -16.68
N SER A 304 11.36 0.12 -16.74
CA SER A 304 11.79 -1.18 -17.28
C SER A 304 12.07 -2.22 -16.18
N HIS A 305 11.77 -1.89 -14.93
CA HIS A 305 11.97 -2.81 -13.81
C HIS A 305 10.81 -3.81 -13.74
N THR A 306 11.12 -5.09 -13.84
CA THR A 306 10.15 -6.19 -13.77
C THR A 306 9.71 -6.41 -12.32
N VAL A 307 8.39 -6.47 -12.13
CA VAL A 307 7.73 -6.79 -10.86
C VAL A 307 7.08 -8.16 -10.98
N LYS A 308 7.42 -9.08 -10.09
CA LYS A 308 6.80 -10.41 -10.01
C LYS A 308 5.65 -10.40 -9.03
N VAL A 309 4.55 -11.07 -9.40
CA VAL A 309 3.34 -11.18 -8.58
C VAL A 309 2.71 -12.57 -8.71
N ASP A 310 2.14 -13.06 -7.63
CA ASP A 310 1.34 -14.29 -7.61
C ASP A 310 -0.14 -13.94 -7.40
N VAL A 311 -0.89 -13.76 -8.49
CA VAL A 311 -2.28 -13.30 -8.43
C VAL A 311 -3.19 -14.27 -9.19
N ARG A 312 -4.25 -14.76 -8.51
CA ARG A 312 -5.35 -15.44 -9.19
C ARG A 312 -6.24 -14.42 -9.90
N ILE A 313 -6.55 -14.65 -11.20
CA ILE A 313 -7.36 -13.73 -11.99
C ILE A 313 -8.76 -14.29 -12.20
N ILE A 314 -9.78 -13.46 -11.93
CA ILE A 314 -11.17 -13.67 -12.28
C ILE A 314 -11.57 -12.49 -13.17
N ALA A 315 -11.98 -12.76 -14.39
CA ALA A 315 -12.42 -11.73 -15.35
C ALA A 315 -13.93 -11.83 -15.55
N ALA A 316 -14.60 -10.68 -15.75
CA ALA A 316 -16.02 -10.64 -16.08
C ALA A 316 -16.29 -9.72 -17.26
N THR A 317 -17.33 -10.03 -18.05
CA THR A 317 -17.76 -9.22 -19.17
C THR A 317 -19.24 -9.43 -19.50
N ASN A 318 -19.88 -8.41 -20.02
CA ASN A 318 -21.18 -8.46 -20.66
C ASN A 318 -21.09 -8.43 -22.19
N ARG A 319 -19.89 -8.19 -22.76
CA ARG A 319 -19.63 -8.18 -24.18
C ARG A 319 -19.25 -9.58 -24.70
N ASP A 320 -19.55 -9.84 -25.93
CA ASP A 320 -19.12 -11.03 -26.64
C ASP A 320 -17.64 -10.87 -27.07
N LEU A 321 -16.72 -11.40 -26.24
CA LEU A 321 -15.28 -11.27 -26.50
C LEU A 321 -14.86 -11.95 -27.81
N GLN A 322 -15.57 -13.00 -28.25
CA GLN A 322 -15.27 -13.67 -29.53
C GLN A 322 -15.53 -12.75 -30.69
N LYS A 323 -16.64 -12.01 -30.68
CA LYS A 323 -16.92 -10.98 -31.69
C LYS A 323 -15.91 -9.85 -31.66
N LEU A 324 -15.46 -9.43 -30.47
CA LEU A 324 -14.41 -8.41 -30.34
C LEU A 324 -13.08 -8.89 -30.93
N VAL A 325 -12.76 -10.17 -30.81
CA VAL A 325 -11.58 -10.78 -31.47
C VAL A 325 -11.71 -10.73 -32.99
N GLU A 326 -12.88 -11.07 -33.50
CA GLU A 326 -13.17 -11.01 -34.97
C GLU A 326 -13.05 -9.57 -35.49
N LEU A 327 -13.46 -8.58 -34.73
CA LEU A 327 -13.35 -7.15 -35.04
C LEU A 327 -11.93 -6.57 -34.84
N GLY A 328 -11.01 -7.31 -34.22
CA GLY A 328 -9.68 -6.84 -33.91
C GLY A 328 -9.58 -5.89 -32.68
N GLU A 329 -10.68 -5.71 -31.94
CA GLU A 329 -10.75 -4.90 -30.74
C GLU A 329 -10.20 -5.62 -29.49
N PHE A 330 -10.17 -6.96 -29.53
CA PHE A 330 -9.64 -7.79 -28.47
C PHE A 330 -8.64 -8.81 -29.01
N ARG A 331 -7.53 -9.05 -28.31
CA ARG A 331 -6.50 -9.98 -28.79
C ARG A 331 -6.94 -11.44 -28.61
N ALA A 332 -6.75 -12.24 -29.62
CA ALA A 332 -7.07 -13.67 -29.60
C ALA A 332 -6.26 -14.45 -28.53
N ASP A 333 -4.96 -14.14 -28.41
CA ASP A 333 -4.07 -14.79 -27.44
C ASP A 333 -4.53 -14.53 -25.99
N LEU A 334 -4.92 -13.32 -25.66
CA LEU A 334 -5.48 -12.95 -24.37
C LEU A 334 -6.82 -13.65 -24.12
N PHE A 335 -7.71 -13.67 -25.12
CA PHE A 335 -9.00 -14.35 -25.00
C PHE A 335 -8.84 -15.82 -24.61
N TYR A 336 -7.98 -16.59 -25.30
CA TYR A 336 -7.76 -17.99 -24.97
C TYR A 336 -7.13 -18.19 -23.57
N ARG A 337 -6.32 -17.24 -23.10
CA ARG A 337 -5.72 -17.33 -21.79
C ARG A 337 -6.69 -16.96 -20.66
N LEU A 338 -7.66 -16.10 -20.90
CA LEU A 338 -8.76 -15.78 -19.98
C LEU A 338 -9.85 -16.85 -19.97
N ASN A 339 -10.16 -17.41 -21.12
CA ASN A 339 -11.26 -18.38 -21.31
C ASN A 339 -10.88 -19.82 -20.98
N VAL A 340 -10.13 -20.03 -19.87
CA VAL A 340 -9.77 -21.37 -19.40
C VAL A 340 -10.97 -22.04 -18.75
N PHE A 341 -11.70 -21.33 -17.92
CA PHE A 341 -12.92 -21.86 -17.29
C PHE A 341 -14.05 -20.81 -17.44
N PRO A 342 -14.90 -20.96 -18.46
CA PRO A 342 -16.03 -20.06 -18.66
C PRO A 342 -17.19 -20.38 -17.71
N LEU A 343 -17.75 -19.33 -17.08
CA LEU A 343 -18.97 -19.39 -16.29
C LEU A 343 -20.02 -18.45 -16.88
N TRP A 344 -21.16 -19.00 -17.25
CA TRP A 344 -22.30 -18.22 -17.69
C TRP A 344 -23.23 -17.90 -16.53
N VAL A 345 -23.51 -16.61 -16.32
CA VAL A 345 -24.50 -16.16 -15.34
C VAL A 345 -25.81 -15.95 -16.07
N PRO A 346 -26.87 -16.72 -15.73
CA PRO A 346 -28.15 -16.63 -16.43
C PRO A 346 -28.82 -15.29 -16.22
N ALA A 347 -29.44 -14.77 -17.29
CA ALA A 347 -30.30 -13.61 -17.19
C ALA A 347 -31.50 -13.91 -16.29
N LEU A 348 -32.05 -12.86 -15.63
CA LEU A 348 -33.12 -13.04 -14.66
C LEU A 348 -34.38 -13.70 -15.27
N ARG A 349 -34.70 -13.40 -16.53
CA ARG A 349 -35.78 -14.05 -17.28
C ARG A 349 -35.62 -15.56 -17.52
N GLN A 350 -34.38 -16.08 -17.45
CA GLN A 350 -34.09 -17.51 -17.58
C GLN A 350 -34.24 -18.27 -16.26
N ARG A 351 -34.36 -17.53 -15.15
CA ARG A 351 -34.56 -18.05 -13.79
C ARG A 351 -35.75 -17.35 -13.11
N ALA A 352 -36.86 -17.26 -13.81
CA ALA A 352 -38.06 -16.55 -13.34
C ALA A 352 -38.59 -17.08 -12.00
N SER A 353 -38.38 -18.37 -11.68
CA SER A 353 -38.69 -18.98 -10.39
C SER A 353 -37.96 -18.36 -9.20
N ASP A 354 -36.78 -17.73 -9.44
CA ASP A 354 -36.02 -17.08 -8.38
C ASP A 354 -36.51 -15.64 -8.09
N ILE A 355 -37.32 -15.06 -8.97
CA ILE A 355 -37.77 -13.66 -8.86
C ILE A 355 -38.53 -13.41 -7.55
N PRO A 356 -39.52 -14.22 -7.12
CA PRO A 356 -40.21 -13.98 -5.84
C PRO A 356 -39.28 -14.03 -4.64
N LEU A 357 -38.31 -14.95 -4.64
CA LEU A 357 -37.31 -15.08 -3.58
C LEU A 357 -36.41 -13.85 -3.51
N LEU A 358 -35.86 -13.42 -4.65
CA LEU A 358 -35.04 -12.21 -4.77
C LEU A 358 -35.82 -10.95 -4.37
N ALA A 359 -37.07 -10.83 -4.82
CA ALA A 359 -37.92 -9.68 -4.52
C ALA A 359 -38.16 -9.55 -3.00
N ASN A 360 -38.53 -10.64 -2.33
CA ASN A 360 -38.74 -10.64 -0.87
C ASN A 360 -37.44 -10.32 -0.12
N TYR A 361 -36.31 -10.87 -0.54
CA TYR A 361 -35.01 -10.54 0.05
C TYR A 361 -34.68 -9.05 -0.09
N PHE A 362 -34.81 -8.49 -1.29
CA PHE A 362 -34.57 -7.06 -1.53
C PHE A 362 -35.54 -6.18 -0.74
N LEU A 363 -36.82 -6.53 -0.72
CA LEU A 363 -37.79 -5.81 0.06
C LEU A 363 -37.40 -5.72 1.53
N ALA A 364 -37.04 -6.85 2.15
CA ALA A 364 -36.60 -6.89 3.55
C ALA A 364 -35.33 -6.07 3.79
N LYS A 365 -34.39 -6.07 2.84
CA LYS A 365 -33.15 -5.29 2.89
C LYS A 365 -33.42 -3.78 2.78
N ILE A 366 -34.25 -3.38 1.81
CA ILE A 366 -34.58 -1.99 1.53
C ILE A 366 -35.42 -1.37 2.66
N GLN A 367 -36.38 -2.11 3.21
CA GLN A 367 -37.19 -1.70 4.37
C GLN A 367 -36.31 -1.28 5.56
N ARG A 368 -35.29 -2.10 5.88
CA ARG A 368 -34.36 -1.79 6.98
C ARG A 368 -33.53 -0.53 6.70
N HIS A 369 -33.17 -0.31 5.43
CA HIS A 369 -32.34 0.83 5.05
C HIS A 369 -33.13 2.15 5.02
N ILE A 370 -34.34 2.11 4.46
CA ILE A 370 -35.20 3.32 4.29
C ILE A 370 -36.03 3.62 5.54
N GLY A 371 -36.23 2.64 6.43
CA GLY A 371 -37.10 2.79 7.62
C GLY A 371 -38.58 2.83 7.27
N ARG A 372 -38.99 2.32 6.11
CA ARG A 372 -40.38 2.14 5.67
C ARG A 372 -40.71 0.67 5.61
N TYR A 373 -41.92 0.33 6.05
CA TYR A 373 -42.36 -1.06 6.12
C TYR A 373 -43.64 -1.27 5.29
N CYS A 374 -43.73 -2.44 4.67
CA CYS A 374 -44.96 -2.94 4.05
C CYS A 374 -45.06 -4.45 4.29
N GLN A 375 -46.23 -5.04 4.14
CA GLN A 375 -46.48 -6.45 4.46
C GLN A 375 -46.01 -7.45 3.40
N GLY A 376 -45.46 -6.97 2.27
CA GLY A 376 -45.06 -7.78 1.14
C GLY A 376 -45.63 -7.25 -0.17
N PHE A 377 -45.60 -8.07 -1.22
CA PHE A 377 -46.10 -7.70 -2.54
C PHE A 377 -47.57 -8.15 -2.74
N THR A 378 -48.33 -7.38 -3.54
CA THR A 378 -49.64 -7.86 -4.01
C THR A 378 -49.48 -9.05 -4.94
N PRO A 379 -50.45 -10.00 -5.02
CA PRO A 379 -50.39 -11.12 -5.97
C PRO A 379 -50.22 -10.66 -7.43
N LEU A 380 -50.84 -9.54 -7.80
CA LEU A 380 -50.73 -8.94 -9.11
C LEU A 380 -49.28 -8.44 -9.39
N SER A 381 -48.61 -7.86 -8.38
CA SER A 381 -47.22 -7.43 -8.50
C SER A 381 -46.29 -8.62 -8.73
N LEU A 382 -46.46 -9.70 -7.97
CA LEU A 382 -45.69 -10.93 -8.15
C LEU A 382 -45.86 -11.53 -9.56
N GLN A 383 -47.12 -11.59 -10.04
CA GLN A 383 -47.40 -12.06 -11.39
C GLN A 383 -46.73 -11.19 -12.47
N LYS A 384 -46.83 -9.87 -12.36
CA LYS A 384 -46.15 -8.94 -13.28
C LYS A 384 -44.65 -9.10 -13.26
N MET A 385 -44.02 -9.25 -12.08
CA MET A 385 -42.58 -9.49 -11.95
C MET A 385 -42.14 -10.74 -12.71
N MET A 386 -42.91 -11.82 -12.63
CA MET A 386 -42.58 -13.09 -13.29
C MET A 386 -42.72 -13.03 -14.84
N GLN A 387 -43.60 -12.15 -15.34
CA GLN A 387 -43.84 -11.99 -16.78
C GLN A 387 -42.93 -10.96 -17.44
N TYR A 388 -42.31 -10.08 -16.65
CA TYR A 388 -41.46 -9.02 -17.20
C TYR A 388 -40.08 -9.56 -17.62
N ALA A 389 -39.51 -8.99 -18.69
CA ALA A 389 -38.27 -9.48 -19.28
C ALA A 389 -36.97 -9.11 -18.51
N TRP A 390 -37.03 -8.11 -17.64
CA TRP A 390 -35.93 -7.62 -16.81
C TRP A 390 -34.63 -7.35 -17.62
N PRO A 391 -34.63 -6.41 -18.58
CA PRO A 391 -33.43 -6.10 -19.38
C PRO A 391 -32.24 -5.67 -18.53
N GLY A 392 -32.46 -5.00 -17.39
CA GLY A 392 -31.45 -4.65 -16.39
C GLY A 392 -31.25 -5.71 -15.31
N ASN A 393 -31.84 -6.90 -15.46
CA ASN A 393 -31.70 -8.06 -14.59
C ASN A 393 -31.98 -7.75 -13.10
N VAL A 394 -31.14 -8.27 -12.22
CA VAL A 394 -31.28 -8.13 -10.75
C VAL A 394 -31.12 -6.68 -10.29
N ARG A 395 -30.29 -5.90 -11.00
CA ARG A 395 -30.10 -4.47 -10.68
C ARG A 395 -31.38 -3.67 -10.95
N GLU A 396 -32.07 -3.95 -12.04
CA GLU A 396 -33.36 -3.33 -12.35
C GLU A 396 -34.44 -3.77 -11.35
N LEU A 397 -34.52 -5.05 -11.03
CA LEU A 397 -35.44 -5.57 -10.03
C LEU A 397 -35.28 -4.84 -8.68
N TYR A 398 -34.05 -4.69 -8.21
CA TYR A 398 -33.75 -3.95 -6.98
C TYR A 398 -34.26 -2.50 -7.05
N ASN A 399 -33.90 -1.78 -8.10
CA ASN A 399 -34.28 -0.37 -8.28
C ASN A 399 -35.79 -0.16 -8.36
N VAL A 400 -36.49 -1.08 -9.03
CA VAL A 400 -37.96 -1.03 -9.16
C VAL A 400 -38.62 -1.25 -7.80
N ILE A 401 -38.13 -2.20 -7.00
CA ILE A 401 -38.64 -2.45 -5.64
C ILE A 401 -38.37 -1.24 -4.74
N GLU A 402 -37.16 -0.70 -4.80
CA GLU A 402 -36.77 0.48 -3.99
C GLU A 402 -37.66 1.69 -4.31
N ARG A 403 -37.81 2.01 -5.59
CA ARG A 403 -38.70 3.11 -6.04
C ARG A 403 -40.15 2.88 -5.62
N SER A 404 -40.66 1.66 -5.80
CA SER A 404 -42.02 1.33 -5.42
C SER A 404 -42.25 1.49 -3.90
N LEU A 405 -41.27 1.12 -3.08
CA LEU A 405 -41.35 1.28 -1.63
C LEU A 405 -41.26 2.77 -1.20
N ILE A 406 -40.42 3.56 -1.88
CA ILE A 406 -40.32 5.02 -1.62
C ILE A 406 -41.68 5.71 -1.89
N LEU A 407 -42.38 5.29 -2.95
CA LEU A 407 -43.66 5.87 -3.36
C LEU A 407 -44.86 5.25 -2.61
N HIS A 408 -44.65 4.15 -1.89
CA HIS A 408 -45.69 3.48 -1.14
C HIS A 408 -46.16 4.32 0.05
N SER A 409 -47.48 4.47 0.21
CA SER A 409 -48.10 5.18 1.31
C SER A 409 -48.88 4.19 2.18
N GLY A 410 -48.44 4.01 3.43
CA GLY A 410 -49.09 3.11 4.41
C GLY A 410 -48.36 1.77 4.60
N ASP A 411 -48.90 0.92 5.47
CA ASP A 411 -48.32 -0.35 5.90
C ASP A 411 -48.86 -1.58 5.14
N GLY A 412 -49.59 -1.36 4.03
CA GLY A 412 -50.25 -2.43 3.27
C GLY A 412 -49.29 -3.19 2.34
N LEU A 413 -49.87 -3.96 1.41
CA LEU A 413 -49.11 -4.67 0.37
C LEU A 413 -48.58 -3.69 -0.68
N LEU A 414 -47.34 -3.88 -1.06
CA LEU A 414 -46.67 -3.06 -2.05
C LEU A 414 -47.18 -3.36 -3.46
N MET A 415 -47.65 -2.31 -4.15
CA MET A 415 -47.94 -2.38 -5.58
C MET A 415 -46.68 -1.95 -6.37
N LEU A 416 -46.21 -2.84 -7.24
CA LEU A 416 -45.03 -2.56 -8.04
C LEU A 416 -45.34 -1.54 -9.14
N GLN A 417 -44.49 -0.55 -9.27
CA GLN A 417 -44.54 0.43 -10.38
C GLN A 417 -43.49 0.05 -11.44
N LEU A 418 -43.96 -0.70 -12.43
CA LEU A 418 -43.19 -0.96 -13.65
C LEU A 418 -43.39 0.24 -14.57
N ASP A 419 -42.32 0.81 -15.10
CA ASP A 419 -42.42 1.90 -16.08
C ASP A 419 -43.12 1.40 -17.33
N ALA A 420 -44.33 1.87 -17.58
CA ALA A 420 -45.13 1.53 -18.76
C ALA A 420 -44.47 2.00 -20.08
N GLU A 421 -43.56 2.96 -20.00
CA GLU A 421 -42.83 3.49 -21.14
C GLU A 421 -41.79 2.50 -21.71
N LEU A 422 -41.19 1.65 -20.90
CA LEU A 422 -40.27 0.60 -21.34
C LEU A 422 -40.99 -0.60 -22.00
N ALA A 423 -42.31 -0.73 -21.78
CA ALA A 423 -43.13 -1.79 -22.38
C ALA A 423 -43.69 -1.43 -23.79
N LEU A 424 -43.69 -0.16 -24.16
CA LEU A 424 -44.27 0.31 -25.43
C LEU A 424 -43.29 0.29 -26.61
N ASP A 425 -42.00 0.15 -26.36
CA ASP A 425 -40.99 0.14 -27.44
C ASP A 425 -40.77 -1.23 -28.11
N LYS A 426 -41.60 -2.23 -27.85
CA LYS A 426 -41.51 -3.59 -28.40
C LYS A 426 -42.70 -4.00 -29.27
N ASN A 427 -43.46 -3.06 -29.83
CA ASN A 427 -44.35 -3.37 -30.96
C ASN A 427 -43.59 -3.15 -32.27
N PRO A 428 -43.42 -4.19 -33.13
CA PRO A 428 -42.89 -3.99 -34.47
C PRO A 428 -43.87 -3.08 -35.25
N PRO A 429 -43.37 -2.23 -36.15
CA PRO A 429 -44.25 -1.37 -36.92
C PRO A 429 -45.21 -2.23 -37.73
N SER A 430 -46.51 -2.10 -37.44
CA SER A 430 -47.58 -2.67 -38.24
C SER A 430 -47.49 -2.14 -39.66
N GLN A 431 -47.32 -3.07 -40.60
CA GLN A 431 -47.48 -2.83 -42.02
C GLN A 431 -48.87 -2.31 -42.32
N SER A 432 -48.92 -1.43 -43.29
CA SER A 432 -50.07 -1.06 -44.13
C SER A 432 -50.70 0.31 -43.88
N SER A 433 -50.34 1.21 -44.73
CA SER A 433 -51.32 1.82 -45.65
C SER A 433 -50.58 2.50 -46.81
N GLN A 434 -50.85 2.02 -47.99
CA GLN A 434 -50.42 2.57 -49.27
C GLN A 434 -50.93 4.01 -49.44
N PRO A 435 -50.20 4.93 -50.13
CA PRO A 435 -50.75 6.20 -50.54
C PRO A 435 -51.48 6.04 -51.86
N GLN A 436 -52.73 6.48 -51.85
CA GLN A 436 -53.48 6.74 -53.09
C GLN A 436 -52.90 7.95 -53.81
N SER A 437 -52.76 7.73 -55.11
CA SER A 437 -52.45 8.71 -56.19
C SER A 437 -53.49 9.81 -56.27
N LEU A 438 -53.07 11.06 -56.47
CA LEU A 438 -53.78 12.01 -57.32
C LEU A 438 -52.79 13.02 -57.92
N ASN A 439 -52.85 13.02 -59.29
CA ASN A 439 -52.22 13.96 -60.21
C ASN A 439 -52.53 15.42 -59.86
N ASP A 440 -51.58 16.31 -60.15
CA ASP A 440 -51.71 17.38 -61.14
C ASP A 440 -50.42 18.26 -61.09
N ALA A 441 -49.81 18.36 -62.32
CA ALA A 441 -48.76 19.34 -62.59
C ALA A 441 -49.46 20.66 -63.09
N PRO A 442 -48.78 21.85 -63.18
CA PRO A 442 -47.84 22.10 -64.27
C PRO A 442 -46.61 23.00 -63.94
N ILE A 443 -45.51 22.73 -64.57
CA ILE A 443 -44.57 23.46 -65.44
C ILE A 443 -44.42 24.98 -65.25
N LEU A 444 -43.18 25.42 -65.21
CA LEU A 444 -42.47 26.61 -65.72
C LEU A 444 -41.46 27.12 -64.72
N ASP A 445 -40.27 27.44 -64.92
CA ASP A 445 -39.32 27.79 -65.96
C ASP A 445 -37.95 27.93 -65.32
N GLN A 446 -36.94 27.56 -66.04
CA GLN A 446 -35.57 28.02 -65.84
C GLN A 446 -35.42 29.42 -66.44
N PRO A 447 -34.35 30.26 -66.24
CA PRO A 447 -32.99 29.87 -66.55
C PRO A 447 -31.87 30.53 -65.74
N GLU A 448 -30.68 29.91 -65.91
CA GLU A 448 -29.36 30.49 -66.24
C GLU A 448 -28.65 31.46 -65.25
N SER A 449 -27.52 31.12 -64.95
CA SER A 449 -26.13 31.46 -65.35
C SER A 449 -25.33 32.18 -64.31
N SER A 450 -24.22 31.64 -64.12
CA SER A 450 -22.83 32.00 -64.44
C SER A 450 -21.96 32.59 -63.34
N GLU A 451 -20.79 31.99 -63.36
CA GLU A 451 -19.45 32.56 -63.23
C GLU A 451 -18.94 32.93 -61.81
N VAL A 452 -17.92 32.26 -61.38
CA VAL A 452 -16.48 32.27 -61.72
C VAL A 452 -15.66 33.11 -60.70
N LEU A 453 -14.56 32.49 -60.32
CA LEU A 453 -13.24 33.04 -59.95
C LEU A 453 -12.87 33.29 -58.51
N THR A 454 -11.96 32.40 -58.10
CA THR A 454 -10.55 32.63 -57.73
C THR A 454 -10.21 33.28 -56.38
N SER A 455 -9.45 32.56 -55.68
CA SER A 455 -8.01 32.62 -55.39
C SER A 455 -7.62 33.21 -54.03
N ALA A 456 -6.82 32.38 -53.40
CA ALA A 456 -5.57 32.69 -52.67
C ALA A 456 -5.60 33.55 -51.38
N ALA A 457 -5.25 32.96 -50.31
CA ALA A 457 -3.97 33.08 -49.62
C ALA A 457 -3.91 32.04 -48.50
#